data_a2599cfada47f1e1f55fd566a6f28a2a
#
_entry.id   a2599cfada47f1e1f55fd566a6f28a2a
#
_cell.length_a   1.000
_cell.length_b   1.000
_cell.length_c   1.000
_cell.angle_alpha   90.00
_cell.angle_beta   90.00
_cell.angle_gamma   90.00
#
_symmetry.space_group_name_H-M   'P 1'
#
loop_
_entity.id
_entity.type
_entity.pdbx_description
1 polymer ?
#
loop_
_entity_poly.entity_id
_entity_poly.type
_entity_poly.pdbx_seq_one_letter_code
_entity_poly.pdbx_strand_id
1 'polypeptide(L)'
;MEASYGKEPFDLRLLLLRLGRNLWKILALTILGTVLFGGGYYVKNVLLQPAPGYAASSTYKVEYVENPNAAGAYYINEATWNSLLHTGEFLDGVETHLQEASERGDTSAAAVLEQGRDRWIEALSAALPSDFSIPLTKATTQDPGESIALAHAAEETMRGEFAESMPEITRIKVLDHGDHAEAVVPDVRPVRAVILAAVLSLFFVVV
;
A
#
# COMPACT_ATOMS: atom_id res chain seq x y z
N MET A 1 32.52 21.22 -50.20
CA MET A 1 33.41 20.94 -49.03
C MET A 1 32.54 20.29 -47.98
N GLU A 2 32.45 18.98 -48.04
CA GLU A 2 31.76 18.20 -46.98
C GLU A 2 32.73 17.95 -45.84
N ALA A 3 32.41 18.51 -44.67
CA ALA A 3 33.15 18.21 -43.47
C ALA A 3 32.79 16.79 -43.01
N SER A 4 33.65 15.84 -43.34
CA SER A 4 33.61 14.48 -42.80
C SER A 4 33.84 14.57 -41.29
N TYR A 5 32.75 14.51 -40.50
CA TYR A 5 32.81 14.22 -39.06
C TYR A 5 33.26 12.77 -38.90
N GLY A 6 34.59 12.59 -38.83
CA GLY A 6 35.21 11.33 -38.49
C GLY A 6 34.71 10.91 -37.10
N LYS A 7 33.86 9.90 -37.08
CA LYS A 7 33.55 9.17 -35.85
C LYS A 7 34.85 8.48 -35.42
N GLU A 8 35.53 9.07 -34.42
CA GLU A 8 36.67 8.39 -33.81
C GLU A 8 36.19 6.99 -33.35
N PRO A 9 36.88 5.94 -33.75
CA PRO A 9 36.50 4.59 -33.32
C PRO A 9 36.58 4.55 -31.80
N PHE A 10 35.51 4.08 -31.17
CA PHE A 10 35.44 3.91 -29.72
C PHE A 10 36.54 2.91 -29.28
N ASP A 11 37.63 3.44 -28.69
CA ASP A 11 38.75 2.65 -28.24
C ASP A 11 38.51 2.10 -26.84
N LEU A 12 37.95 0.87 -26.79
CA LEU A 12 37.67 0.12 -25.59
C LEU A 12 38.91 -0.07 -24.68
N ARG A 13 40.11 -0.19 -25.30
CA ARG A 13 41.36 -0.38 -24.57
C ARG A 13 41.72 0.90 -23.80
N LEU A 14 41.60 2.04 -24.42
CA LEU A 14 41.83 3.35 -23.80
C LEU A 14 40.84 3.63 -22.66
N LEU A 15 39.58 3.26 -22.84
CA LEU A 15 38.56 3.35 -21.80
C LEU A 15 38.93 2.47 -20.59
N LEU A 16 39.28 1.20 -20.81
CA LEU A 16 39.69 0.26 -19.75
C LEU A 16 40.94 0.73 -19.00
N LEU A 17 41.93 1.30 -19.71
CA LEU A 17 43.12 1.85 -19.07
C LEU A 17 42.81 3.10 -18.22
N ARG A 18 41.93 3.97 -18.68
CA ARG A 18 41.48 5.15 -17.91
C ARG A 18 40.65 4.70 -16.68
N LEU A 19 39.75 3.73 -16.85
CA LEU A 19 38.98 3.14 -15.74
C LEU A 19 39.92 2.52 -14.69
N GLY A 20 40.89 1.70 -15.12
CA GLY A 20 41.86 1.05 -14.22
C GLY A 20 42.70 2.03 -13.41
N ARG A 21 43.17 3.12 -14.07
CA ARG A 21 43.95 4.19 -13.40
C ARG A 21 43.15 4.98 -12.38
N ASN A 22 41.83 5.11 -12.58
CA ASN A 22 40.93 5.87 -11.69
C ASN A 22 40.08 4.96 -10.80
N LEU A 23 40.33 3.65 -10.80
CA LEU A 23 39.51 2.66 -10.07
C LEU A 23 39.31 3.04 -8.60
N TRP A 24 40.36 3.51 -7.93
CA TRP A 24 40.28 3.92 -6.53
C TRP A 24 39.34 5.13 -6.33
N LYS A 25 39.37 6.10 -7.23
CA LYS A 25 38.47 7.26 -7.16
C LYS A 25 37.03 6.88 -7.42
N ILE A 26 36.80 5.99 -8.41
CA ILE A 26 35.48 5.46 -8.73
C ILE A 26 34.94 4.71 -7.51
N LEU A 27 35.75 3.84 -6.90
CA LEU A 27 35.37 3.06 -5.72
C LEU A 27 35.04 3.99 -4.52
N ALA A 28 35.90 4.97 -4.25
CA ALA A 28 35.67 5.91 -3.16
C ALA A 28 34.40 6.76 -3.35
N LEU A 29 34.15 7.25 -4.56
CA LEU A 29 32.97 8.03 -4.88
C LEU A 29 31.70 7.17 -4.85
N THR A 30 31.78 5.91 -5.31
CA THR A 30 30.66 4.97 -5.24
C THR A 30 30.31 4.65 -3.78
N ILE A 31 31.29 4.41 -2.92
CA ILE A 31 31.08 4.20 -1.48
C ILE A 31 30.44 5.44 -0.85
N LEU A 32 30.98 6.61 -1.13
CA LEU A 32 30.44 7.88 -0.59
C LEU A 32 28.98 8.09 -1.05
N GLY A 33 28.69 7.89 -2.32
CA GLY A 33 27.34 7.99 -2.86
C GLY A 33 26.40 6.97 -2.25
N THR A 34 26.85 5.71 -2.07
CA THR A 34 26.07 4.67 -1.42
C THR A 34 25.73 5.02 0.03
N VAL A 35 26.69 5.58 0.77
CA VAL A 35 26.45 6.04 2.16
C VAL A 35 25.48 7.22 2.19
N LEU A 36 25.61 8.17 1.29
CA LEU A 36 24.70 9.33 1.25
C LEU A 36 23.27 8.93 0.84
N PHE A 37 23.11 8.20 -0.24
CA PHE A 37 21.78 7.79 -0.73
C PHE A 37 21.17 6.69 0.15
N GLY A 38 21.96 5.68 0.53
CA GLY A 38 21.50 4.60 1.42
C GLY A 38 21.24 5.10 2.84
N GLY A 39 22.10 5.98 3.37
CA GLY A 39 21.91 6.62 4.65
C GLY A 39 20.69 7.56 4.65
N GLY A 40 20.51 8.36 3.60
CA GLY A 40 19.34 9.21 3.43
C GLY A 40 18.04 8.39 3.38
N TYR A 41 18.06 7.27 2.63
CA TYR A 41 16.94 6.34 2.61
C TYR A 41 16.64 5.75 4.00
N TYR A 42 17.67 5.32 4.72
CA TYR A 42 17.54 4.76 6.07
C TYR A 42 16.97 5.80 7.04
N VAL A 43 17.52 7.01 7.05
CA VAL A 43 17.00 8.11 7.89
C VAL A 43 15.54 8.38 7.58
N LYS A 44 15.18 8.52 6.29
CA LYS A 44 13.80 8.80 5.86
C LYS A 44 12.83 7.69 6.24
N ASN A 45 13.20 6.42 6.00
CA ASN A 45 12.26 5.29 6.05
C ASN A 45 12.38 4.45 7.34
N VAL A 46 13.32 4.74 8.23
CA VAL A 46 13.48 4.03 9.50
C VAL A 46 13.47 4.99 10.68
N LEU A 47 14.25 6.08 10.61
CA LEU A 47 14.36 7.00 11.76
C LEU A 47 13.25 8.07 11.79
N LEU A 48 12.80 8.54 10.62
CA LEU A 48 11.76 9.57 10.49
C LEU A 48 10.37 8.98 10.19
N GLN A 49 10.24 7.66 10.18
CA GLN A 49 8.92 7.06 10.00
C GLN A 49 8.03 7.38 11.22
N PRO A 50 6.75 7.70 10.98
CA PRO A 50 5.76 7.71 12.04
C PRO A 50 5.73 6.34 12.73
N ALA A 51 5.30 6.31 13.99
CA ALA A 51 5.14 5.08 14.76
C ALA A 51 4.43 4.01 13.92
N PRO A 52 4.80 2.73 14.06
CA PRO A 52 4.13 1.66 13.32
C PRO A 52 2.63 1.75 13.58
N GLY A 53 1.85 1.76 12.51
CA GLY A 53 0.40 1.70 12.63
C GLY A 53 -0.04 0.29 13.03
N TYR A 54 -1.31 0.16 13.34
CA TYR A 54 -1.96 -1.10 13.59
C TYR A 54 -2.99 -1.34 12.50
N ALA A 55 -3.17 -2.59 12.08
CA ALA A 55 -4.14 -2.96 11.08
C ALA A 55 -5.05 -4.06 11.60
N ALA A 56 -6.35 -3.83 11.55
CA ALA A 56 -7.37 -4.84 11.71
C ALA A 56 -7.97 -5.17 10.34
N SER A 57 -8.29 -6.45 10.10
CA SER A 57 -8.76 -6.91 8.80
C SER A 57 -9.95 -7.85 8.94
N SER A 58 -10.99 -7.62 8.13
CA SER A 58 -12.11 -8.55 7.99
C SER A 58 -12.08 -9.20 6.63
N THR A 59 -12.31 -10.52 6.60
CA THR A 59 -12.31 -11.32 5.36
C THR A 59 -13.73 -11.77 5.04
N TYR A 60 -14.13 -11.67 3.78
CA TYR A 60 -15.47 -12.00 3.33
C TYR A 60 -15.47 -13.09 2.27
N LYS A 61 -16.57 -13.81 2.19
CA LYS A 61 -16.96 -14.62 1.02
C LYS A 61 -18.07 -13.88 0.31
N VAL A 62 -17.83 -13.52 -0.94
CA VAL A 62 -18.81 -12.84 -1.80
C VAL A 62 -19.35 -13.84 -2.81
N GLU A 63 -20.66 -13.95 -2.87
CA GLU A 63 -21.38 -14.72 -3.88
C GLU A 63 -21.91 -13.76 -4.95
N TYR A 64 -21.41 -13.90 -6.18
CA TYR A 64 -21.81 -13.04 -7.29
C TYR A 64 -22.97 -13.66 -8.08
N VAL A 65 -23.79 -12.81 -8.68
CA VAL A 65 -24.81 -13.20 -9.65
C VAL A 65 -24.14 -13.80 -10.89
N GLU A 66 -24.73 -14.84 -11.46
CA GLU A 66 -24.29 -15.37 -12.74
C GLU A 66 -24.44 -14.32 -13.85
N ASN A 67 -23.41 -14.14 -14.65
CA ASN A 67 -23.44 -13.20 -15.75
C ASN A 67 -24.14 -13.87 -16.97
N PRO A 68 -25.34 -13.43 -17.37
CA PRO A 68 -26.09 -14.04 -18.47
C PRO A 68 -25.44 -13.82 -19.84
N ASN A 69 -24.47 -12.88 -19.93
CA ASN A 69 -23.83 -12.49 -21.19
C ASN A 69 -22.39 -13.03 -21.33
N ALA A 70 -21.86 -13.71 -20.33
CA ALA A 70 -20.51 -14.26 -20.33
C ALA A 70 -20.46 -15.59 -19.58
N ALA A 71 -19.52 -16.46 -19.94
CA ALA A 71 -19.27 -17.68 -19.20
C ALA A 71 -18.63 -17.32 -17.83
N GLY A 72 -19.40 -17.42 -16.75
CA GLY A 72 -18.96 -17.16 -15.38
C GLY A 72 -19.80 -16.14 -14.63
N ALA A 73 -19.49 -15.98 -13.36
CA ALA A 73 -20.13 -14.97 -12.50
C ALA A 73 -19.51 -13.58 -12.72
N TYR A 74 -20.25 -12.54 -12.35
CA TYR A 74 -19.64 -11.21 -12.15
C TYR A 74 -18.56 -11.31 -11.08
N TYR A 75 -17.58 -10.43 -11.14
CA TYR A 75 -16.60 -10.26 -10.08
C TYR A 75 -16.15 -8.79 -10.00
N ILE A 76 -15.81 -8.37 -8.81
CA ILE A 76 -15.32 -7.02 -8.53
C ILE A 76 -13.82 -7.12 -8.28
N ASN A 77 -13.02 -6.33 -9.00
CA ASN A 77 -11.58 -6.29 -8.82
C ASN A 77 -11.17 -5.43 -7.61
N GLU A 78 -9.91 -5.53 -7.18
CA GLU A 78 -9.39 -4.81 -6.02
C GLU A 78 -9.52 -3.29 -6.14
N ALA A 79 -9.26 -2.71 -7.32
CA ALA A 79 -9.38 -1.27 -7.53
C ALA A 79 -10.83 -0.79 -7.36
N THR A 80 -11.78 -1.58 -7.84
CA THR A 80 -13.22 -1.29 -7.67
C THR A 80 -13.62 -1.43 -6.21
N TRP A 81 -13.17 -2.48 -5.49
CA TRP A 81 -13.40 -2.59 -4.06
C TRP A 81 -12.87 -1.39 -3.29
N ASN A 82 -11.63 -0.96 -3.55
CA ASN A 82 -11.08 0.24 -2.91
C ASN A 82 -11.91 1.50 -3.23
N SER A 83 -12.39 1.64 -4.47
CA SER A 83 -13.25 2.76 -4.83
C SER A 83 -14.59 2.73 -4.11
N LEU A 84 -15.17 1.54 -3.93
CA LEU A 84 -16.43 1.34 -3.22
C LEU A 84 -16.32 1.72 -1.74
N LEU A 85 -15.23 1.34 -1.06
CA LEU A 85 -14.98 1.70 0.35
C LEU A 85 -14.89 3.21 0.58
N HIS A 86 -14.62 3.98 -0.48
CA HIS A 86 -14.48 5.44 -0.41
C HIS A 86 -15.71 6.19 -0.94
N THR A 87 -16.81 5.49 -1.25
CA THR A 87 -18.07 6.12 -1.62
C THR A 87 -18.74 6.81 -0.43
N GLY A 88 -19.49 7.87 -0.71
CA GLY A 88 -20.27 8.56 0.34
C GLY A 88 -21.21 7.62 1.07
N GLU A 89 -21.92 6.76 0.32
CA GLU A 89 -22.86 5.77 0.87
C GLU A 89 -22.18 4.80 1.85
N PHE A 90 -21.00 4.26 1.47
CA PHE A 90 -20.25 3.39 2.37
C PHE A 90 -19.78 4.12 3.62
N LEU A 91 -19.24 5.33 3.47
CA LEU A 91 -18.76 6.13 4.60
C LEU A 91 -19.90 6.62 5.52
N ASP A 92 -21.10 6.84 4.98
CA ASP A 92 -22.29 7.12 5.78
C ASP A 92 -22.68 5.92 6.67
N GLY A 93 -22.61 4.71 6.12
CA GLY A 93 -22.80 3.48 6.89
C GLY A 93 -21.74 3.29 7.99
N VAL A 94 -20.45 3.49 7.65
CA VAL A 94 -19.36 3.43 8.63
C VAL A 94 -19.59 4.44 9.75
N GLU A 95 -19.97 5.69 9.43
CA GLU A 95 -20.26 6.71 10.43
C GLU A 95 -21.40 6.29 11.36
N THR A 96 -22.46 5.73 10.81
CA THR A 96 -23.62 5.26 11.59
C THR A 96 -23.19 4.18 12.59
N HIS A 97 -22.45 3.18 12.16
CA HIS A 97 -22.00 2.09 13.05
C HIS A 97 -20.97 2.55 14.09
N LEU A 98 -20.10 3.51 13.75
CA LEU A 98 -19.21 4.13 14.72
C LEU A 98 -19.99 4.93 15.78
N GLN A 99 -21.04 5.68 15.38
CA GLN A 99 -21.90 6.40 16.30
C GLN A 99 -22.61 5.46 17.26
N GLU A 100 -23.22 4.40 16.74
CA GLU A 100 -23.85 3.37 17.57
C GLU A 100 -22.88 2.70 18.56
N ALA A 101 -21.65 2.43 18.13
CA ALA A 101 -20.63 1.86 19.02
C ALA A 101 -20.20 2.87 20.10
N SER A 102 -20.00 4.13 19.73
CA SER A 102 -19.68 5.22 20.66
C SER A 102 -20.80 5.43 21.70
N GLU A 103 -22.06 5.38 21.30
CA GLU A 103 -23.21 5.47 22.22
C GLU A 103 -23.30 4.28 23.19
N ARG A 104 -22.78 3.12 22.79
CA ARG A 104 -22.63 1.94 23.68
C ARG A 104 -21.43 2.04 24.60
N GLY A 105 -20.64 3.12 24.52
CA GLY A 105 -19.50 3.40 25.39
C GLY A 105 -18.15 2.95 24.82
N ASP A 106 -18.06 2.62 23.52
CA ASP A 106 -16.79 2.35 22.87
C ASP A 106 -16.00 3.63 22.64
N THR A 107 -14.94 3.82 23.45
CA THR A 107 -14.08 5.00 23.39
C THR A 107 -13.23 5.04 22.12
N SER A 108 -12.89 3.88 21.55
CA SER A 108 -12.12 3.81 20.30
C SER A 108 -12.97 4.24 19.12
N ALA A 109 -14.24 3.85 19.06
CA ALA A 109 -15.19 4.32 18.06
C ALA A 109 -15.39 5.84 18.15
N ALA A 110 -15.50 6.40 19.36
CA ALA A 110 -15.58 7.83 19.57
C ALA A 110 -14.33 8.57 19.04
N ALA A 111 -13.12 8.04 19.32
CA ALA A 111 -11.86 8.60 18.83
C ALA A 111 -11.76 8.56 17.30
N VAL A 112 -12.24 7.48 16.66
CA VAL A 112 -12.29 7.37 15.19
C VAL A 112 -13.26 8.40 14.61
N LEU A 113 -14.42 8.61 15.21
CA LEU A 113 -15.38 9.64 14.78
C LEU A 113 -14.77 11.06 14.79
N GLU A 114 -13.99 11.39 15.81
CA GLU A 114 -13.33 12.68 15.93
C GLU A 114 -12.28 12.93 14.83
N GLN A 115 -11.70 11.87 14.25
CA GLN A 115 -10.71 11.99 13.17
C GLN A 115 -11.36 12.44 11.83
N GLY A 116 -12.62 12.09 11.62
CA GLY A 116 -13.39 12.46 10.44
C GLY A 116 -13.09 11.62 9.19
N ARG A 117 -13.95 11.78 8.19
CA ARG A 117 -14.02 10.94 6.98
C ARG A 117 -12.73 10.92 6.15
N ASP A 118 -12.00 12.04 6.08
CA ASP A 118 -10.75 12.10 5.30
C ASP A 118 -9.72 11.09 5.86
N ARG A 119 -9.67 10.94 7.17
CA ARG A 119 -8.80 9.95 7.82
C ARG A 119 -9.27 8.52 7.62
N TRP A 120 -10.58 8.29 7.59
CA TRP A 120 -11.12 6.96 7.31
C TRP A 120 -10.81 6.51 5.88
N ILE A 121 -10.89 7.42 4.89
CA ILE A 121 -10.49 7.14 3.51
C ILE A 121 -9.02 6.74 3.43
N GLU A 122 -8.12 7.42 4.15
CA GLU A 122 -6.71 7.07 4.21
C GLU A 122 -6.46 5.73 4.94
N ALA A 123 -7.31 5.41 5.92
CA ALA A 123 -7.15 4.23 6.78
C ALA A 123 -7.75 2.96 6.17
N LEU A 124 -8.82 3.07 5.36
CA LEU A 124 -9.54 1.95 4.80
C LEU A 124 -8.96 1.53 3.45
N SER A 125 -8.75 0.24 3.28
CA SER A 125 -8.33 -0.35 2.01
C SER A 125 -8.92 -1.74 1.83
N ALA A 126 -9.02 -2.19 0.56
CA ALA A 126 -9.40 -3.55 0.21
C ALA A 126 -8.24 -4.25 -0.49
N ALA A 127 -8.17 -5.56 -0.34
CA ALA A 127 -7.27 -6.43 -1.07
C ALA A 127 -7.97 -7.72 -1.52
N LEU A 128 -7.47 -8.32 -2.59
CA LEU A 128 -7.91 -9.61 -3.12
C LEU A 128 -6.70 -10.56 -3.14
N PRO A 129 -6.40 -11.26 -2.03
CA PRO A 129 -5.14 -11.99 -1.88
C PRO A 129 -4.97 -13.14 -2.88
N SER A 130 -6.03 -13.86 -3.26
CA SER A 130 -5.94 -15.03 -4.13
C SER A 130 -7.19 -15.37 -4.92
N ASP A 131 -8.36 -14.98 -4.46
CA ASP A 131 -9.66 -15.32 -5.06
C ASP A 131 -10.54 -14.07 -5.08
N PHE A 132 -11.10 -13.73 -6.25
CA PHE A 132 -12.01 -12.59 -6.42
C PHE A 132 -13.28 -12.67 -5.56
N SER A 133 -13.64 -13.88 -5.11
CA SER A 133 -14.76 -14.09 -4.22
C SER A 133 -14.40 -13.95 -2.73
N ILE A 134 -13.13 -13.67 -2.41
CA ILE A 134 -12.64 -13.53 -1.04
C ILE A 134 -11.92 -12.18 -0.86
N PRO A 135 -12.65 -11.05 -0.88
CA PRO A 135 -12.08 -9.76 -0.55
C PRO A 135 -11.76 -9.66 0.94
N LEU A 136 -10.74 -8.88 1.24
CA LEU A 136 -10.32 -8.49 2.57
C LEU A 136 -10.47 -6.98 2.68
N THR A 137 -11.15 -6.47 3.72
CA THR A 137 -11.06 -5.06 4.11
C THR A 137 -10.08 -4.89 5.24
N LYS A 138 -9.34 -3.80 5.22
CA LYS A 138 -8.31 -3.49 6.18
C LYS A 138 -8.46 -2.06 6.66
N ALA A 139 -8.49 -1.88 7.97
CA ALA A 139 -8.46 -0.58 8.63
C ALA A 139 -7.09 -0.40 9.30
N THR A 140 -6.39 0.68 9.00
CA THR A 140 -5.04 0.96 9.52
C THR A 140 -5.01 2.31 10.22
N THR A 141 -4.76 2.33 11.53
CA THR A 141 -4.66 3.56 12.34
C THR A 141 -3.41 3.55 13.21
N GLN A 142 -3.23 4.57 14.07
CA GLN A 142 -2.11 4.64 15.01
C GLN A 142 -2.38 3.88 16.32
N ASP A 143 -3.62 3.52 16.59
CA ASP A 143 -4.06 2.81 17.79
C ASP A 143 -4.74 1.49 17.42
N PRO A 144 -4.43 0.37 18.11
CA PRO A 144 -5.04 -0.93 17.83
C PRO A 144 -6.55 -0.96 18.05
N GLY A 145 -7.06 -0.26 19.07
CA GLY A 145 -8.49 -0.18 19.33
C GLY A 145 -9.25 0.58 18.25
N GLU A 146 -8.68 1.69 17.76
CA GLU A 146 -9.24 2.45 16.65
C GLU A 146 -9.27 1.64 15.35
N SER A 147 -8.22 0.85 15.07
CA SER A 147 -8.20 -0.03 13.89
C SER A 147 -9.29 -1.08 13.96
N ILE A 148 -9.52 -1.68 15.13
CA ILE A 148 -10.59 -2.66 15.36
C ILE A 148 -11.96 -1.99 15.22
N ALA A 149 -12.18 -0.83 15.85
CA ALA A 149 -13.45 -0.13 15.77
C ALA A 149 -13.82 0.26 14.34
N LEU A 150 -12.85 0.77 13.57
CA LEU A 150 -13.05 1.12 12.16
C LEU A 150 -13.26 -0.12 11.28
N ALA A 151 -12.55 -1.23 11.54
CA ALA A 151 -12.74 -2.48 10.82
C ALA A 151 -14.14 -3.07 11.08
N HIS A 152 -14.63 -3.04 12.32
CA HIS A 152 -15.98 -3.51 12.67
C HIS A 152 -17.06 -2.63 12.02
N ALA A 153 -16.92 -1.31 12.05
CA ALA A 153 -17.87 -0.42 11.40
C ALA A 153 -17.92 -0.65 9.88
N ALA A 154 -16.76 -0.84 9.25
CA ALA A 154 -16.68 -1.19 7.83
C ALA A 154 -17.28 -2.57 7.54
N GLU A 155 -17.10 -3.55 8.43
CA GLU A 155 -17.69 -4.88 8.31
C GLU A 155 -19.21 -4.85 8.39
N GLU A 156 -19.77 -4.17 9.38
CA GLU A 156 -21.23 -4.05 9.51
C GLU A 156 -21.85 -3.33 8.33
N THR A 157 -21.22 -2.25 7.85
CA THR A 157 -21.63 -1.57 6.62
C THR A 157 -21.60 -2.52 5.42
N MET A 158 -20.54 -3.31 5.26
CA MET A 158 -20.39 -4.26 4.16
C MET A 158 -21.47 -5.35 4.18
N ARG A 159 -21.91 -5.77 5.35
CA ARG A 159 -22.96 -6.79 5.53
C ARG A 159 -24.38 -6.28 5.39
N GLY A 160 -24.58 -4.98 5.61
CA GLY A 160 -25.88 -4.33 5.63
C GLY A 160 -26.33 -3.83 4.27
N GLU A 161 -26.92 -2.65 4.28
CA GLU A 161 -27.56 -2.00 3.12
C GLU A 161 -26.61 -1.85 1.92
N PHE A 162 -25.31 -1.70 2.16
CA PHE A 162 -24.33 -1.56 1.09
C PHE A 162 -24.25 -2.82 0.21
N ALA A 163 -24.30 -4.02 0.79
CA ALA A 163 -24.34 -5.27 0.02
C ALA A 163 -25.61 -5.37 -0.83
N GLU A 164 -26.74 -4.86 -0.30
CA GLU A 164 -28.03 -4.87 -1.00
C GLU A 164 -28.09 -3.86 -2.14
N SER A 165 -27.27 -2.80 -2.09
CA SER A 165 -27.19 -1.79 -3.14
C SER A 165 -26.44 -2.26 -4.38
N MET A 166 -25.70 -3.38 -4.32
CA MET A 166 -24.88 -3.93 -5.41
C MET A 166 -25.61 -5.05 -6.17
N PRO A 167 -26.11 -4.78 -7.40
CA PRO A 167 -26.87 -5.78 -8.17
C PRO A 167 -26.04 -6.99 -8.58
N GLU A 168 -24.71 -6.90 -8.61
CA GLU A 168 -23.80 -8.00 -8.97
C GLU A 168 -23.55 -8.97 -7.82
N ILE A 169 -23.94 -8.63 -6.59
CA ILE A 169 -23.71 -9.41 -5.39
C ILE A 169 -25.01 -10.04 -4.93
N THR A 170 -25.00 -11.35 -4.76
CA THR A 170 -26.14 -12.09 -4.17
C THR A 170 -26.03 -12.12 -2.65
N ARG A 171 -24.81 -12.26 -2.12
CA ARG A 171 -24.58 -12.40 -0.69
C ARG A 171 -23.15 -12.08 -0.30
N ILE A 172 -22.98 -11.44 0.86
CA ILE A 172 -21.70 -11.31 1.54
C ILE A 172 -21.77 -12.07 2.87
N LYS A 173 -20.79 -12.92 3.13
CA LYS A 173 -20.62 -13.65 4.38
C LYS A 173 -19.26 -13.33 4.96
N VAL A 174 -19.19 -12.92 6.22
CA VAL A 174 -17.93 -12.75 6.94
C VAL A 174 -17.33 -14.12 7.23
N LEU A 175 -16.06 -14.28 6.88
CA LEU A 175 -15.27 -15.48 7.18
C LEU A 175 -14.38 -15.27 8.38
N ASP A 176 -13.84 -14.05 8.53
CA ASP A 176 -12.99 -13.66 9.63
C ASP A 176 -13.30 -12.21 10.01
N HIS A 177 -13.40 -11.96 11.30
CA HIS A 177 -13.74 -10.65 11.85
C HIS A 177 -12.48 -9.83 12.17
N GLY A 178 -12.59 -8.51 12.07
CA GLY A 178 -11.51 -7.57 12.40
C GLY A 178 -11.25 -7.41 13.91
N ASP A 179 -11.34 -8.49 14.68
CA ASP A 179 -11.26 -8.49 16.16
C ASP A 179 -9.82 -8.28 16.69
N HIS A 180 -8.83 -8.39 15.83
CA HIS A 180 -7.43 -8.29 16.20
C HIS A 180 -6.71 -7.28 15.33
N ALA A 181 -5.92 -6.41 15.95
CA ALA A 181 -5.07 -5.47 15.26
C ALA A 181 -3.61 -5.94 15.34
N GLU A 182 -2.97 -6.07 14.19
CA GLU A 182 -1.56 -6.40 14.07
C GLU A 182 -0.73 -5.15 13.79
N ALA A 183 0.48 -5.08 14.37
CA ALA A 183 1.39 -3.98 14.09
C ALA A 183 1.83 -4.04 12.61
N VAL A 184 1.61 -2.95 11.88
CA VAL A 184 2.10 -2.81 10.51
C VAL A 184 3.57 -2.48 10.54
N VAL A 185 4.40 -3.49 10.31
CA VAL A 185 5.85 -3.30 10.16
C VAL A 185 6.11 -2.82 8.74
N PRO A 186 6.71 -1.62 8.55
CA PRO A 186 7.07 -1.16 7.22
C PRO A 186 7.99 -2.19 6.53
N ASP A 187 7.66 -2.56 5.27
CA ASP A 187 8.52 -3.45 4.46
C ASP A 187 9.79 -2.70 4.03
N VAL A 188 10.63 -2.38 4.99
CA VAL A 188 11.93 -1.77 4.76
C VAL A 188 12.87 -2.87 4.28
N ARG A 189 13.22 -2.86 2.99
CA ARG A 189 14.19 -3.79 2.40
C ARG A 189 15.55 -3.10 2.30
N PRO A 190 16.30 -3.00 3.43
CA PRO A 190 17.54 -2.24 3.47
C PRO A 190 18.58 -2.75 2.46
N VAL A 191 18.64 -4.07 2.24
CA VAL A 191 19.56 -4.66 1.26
C VAL A 191 19.27 -4.20 -0.16
N ARG A 192 18.01 -4.16 -0.57
CA ARG A 192 17.61 -3.67 -1.91
C ARG A 192 17.92 -2.19 -2.08
N ALA A 193 17.67 -1.38 -1.05
CA ALA A 193 17.98 0.04 -1.06
C ALA A 193 19.49 0.31 -1.18
N VAL A 194 20.32 -0.43 -0.48
CA VAL A 194 21.79 -0.33 -0.55
C VAL A 194 22.30 -0.74 -1.93
N ILE A 195 21.78 -1.82 -2.51
CA ILE A 195 22.17 -2.27 -3.86
C ILE A 195 21.77 -1.20 -4.89
N LEU A 196 20.55 -0.67 -4.82
CA LEU A 196 20.09 0.39 -5.74
C LEU A 196 20.93 1.65 -5.61
N ALA A 197 21.24 2.08 -4.39
CA ALA A 197 22.09 3.23 -4.13
C ALA A 197 23.52 3.02 -4.66
N ALA A 198 24.09 1.82 -4.54
CA ALA A 198 25.40 1.48 -5.10
C ALA A 198 25.41 1.52 -6.62
N VAL A 199 24.39 0.94 -7.28
CA VAL A 199 24.27 0.95 -8.74
C VAL A 199 24.10 2.37 -9.28
N LEU A 200 23.24 3.17 -8.67
CA LEU A 200 23.05 4.58 -9.06
C LEU A 200 24.33 5.39 -8.87
N SER A 201 25.02 5.23 -7.73
CA SER A 201 26.27 5.92 -7.46
C SER A 201 27.35 5.55 -8.46
N LEU A 202 27.47 4.27 -8.83
CA LEU A 202 28.41 3.80 -9.84
C LEU A 202 28.09 4.40 -11.21
N PHE A 203 26.80 4.45 -11.57
CA PHE A 203 26.38 5.04 -12.84
C PHE A 203 26.79 6.51 -12.94
N PHE A 204 26.50 7.32 -11.91
CA PHE A 204 26.85 8.75 -11.89
C PHE A 204 28.37 9.03 -11.85
N VAL A 205 29.17 8.09 -11.39
CA VAL A 205 30.63 8.24 -11.32
C VAL A 205 31.30 7.84 -12.64
N VAL A 206 30.69 6.92 -13.41
CA VAL A 206 31.27 6.40 -14.67
C VAL A 206 30.83 7.21 -15.89
N VAL A 207 29.65 7.82 -15.87
CA VAL A 207 29.13 8.71 -16.93
C VAL A 207 29.65 10.12 -16.75
#